data_46698b69fc423d4629a70c99835cfbfa
#
_entry.id   46698b69fc423d4629a70c99835cfbfa
#
_cell.length_a   1.000
_cell.length_b   1.000
_cell.length_c   1.000
_cell.angle_alpha   90.00
_cell.angle_beta   90.00
_cell.angle_gamma   90.00
#
_symmetry.space_group_name_H-M   'P 1'
#
loop_
_entity.id
_entity.type
_entity.pdbx_description
1 polymer ?
#
loop_
_entity_poly.entity_id
_entity_poly.type
_entity_poly.pdbx_seq_one_letter_code
_entity_poly.pdbx_strand_id
1 'polypeptide(L)'
;MPAVDIPGSKSVTARALFLAAAADGVTTLVRPLRSDDTEGFAEGLARLGYRVGRTPDTWQVDGRPQGPALPEAEVYCRDGATTARFLPTLAAAGHGSYRFDASEQMRRRPLAPLTRALRDLGVDLRHEAAEGHHPLRIEAAGVEGGEVTLDAGQSSQYLTALLLLGPLTRKGLRIRVTDLVSAPYVEITIAMMRSFGVEVAREGEVFVVPAGGYRATTYAVEPDASTASYFFAAAAVTGREVTVPGLGRGALQGDLGFVDVLRRMGAEVEIADDGTTVRGTGSLRGLTVAMRDISDTMPTLAAIAPFAEGPVRIEDVANTRVKECDRLDACAENLRRLGIEVATGEDWIEIRPGTPAPAEIKTFGDHRIVMSFAVTGLRTPGISFDDPGCVKKTFPGFHEAFGELAAGWGIPLTPSR
;
A
#
# COMPACT_ATOMS: atom_id res chain seq x y z
N MET A 1 -3.04 -17.05 23.65
CA MET A 1 -2.19 -16.04 22.97
C MET A 1 -3.12 -15.05 22.29
N PRO A 2 -2.96 -13.75 22.47
CA PRO A 2 -3.83 -12.79 21.79
C PRO A 2 -3.56 -12.87 20.28
N ALA A 3 -4.57 -13.32 19.55
CA ALA A 3 -4.59 -13.30 18.10
C ALA A 3 -5.36 -12.07 17.64
N VAL A 4 -4.82 -11.34 16.65
CA VAL A 4 -5.49 -10.18 16.05
C VAL A 4 -5.84 -10.51 14.61
N ASP A 5 -7.12 -10.40 14.27
CA ASP A 5 -7.61 -10.56 12.91
C ASP A 5 -7.37 -9.25 12.14
N ILE A 6 -6.34 -9.27 11.30
CA ILE A 6 -5.99 -8.12 10.45
C ILE A 6 -6.85 -8.19 9.18
N PRO A 7 -7.46 -7.06 8.75
CA PRO A 7 -8.23 -7.04 7.52
C PRO A 7 -7.35 -7.35 6.29
N GLY A 8 -8.00 -7.74 5.20
CA GLY A 8 -7.33 -8.03 3.94
C GLY A 8 -6.42 -6.89 3.47
N SER A 9 -5.36 -7.23 2.75
CA SER A 9 -4.41 -6.23 2.24
C SER A 9 -5.06 -5.28 1.23
N LYS A 10 -4.86 -3.97 1.45
CA LYS A 10 -5.26 -2.93 0.50
C LYS A 10 -4.61 -3.13 -0.87
N SER A 11 -3.30 -3.37 -0.87
CA SER A 11 -2.51 -3.51 -2.09
C SER A 11 -2.89 -4.76 -2.88
N VAL A 12 -3.20 -5.85 -2.20
CA VAL A 12 -3.69 -7.11 -2.82
C VAL A 12 -5.12 -6.91 -3.32
N THR A 13 -6.02 -6.31 -2.52
CA THR A 13 -7.41 -6.06 -2.93
C THR A 13 -7.50 -5.18 -4.18
N ALA A 14 -6.72 -4.10 -4.25
CA ALA A 14 -6.73 -3.22 -5.43
C ALA A 14 -6.27 -3.95 -6.71
N ARG A 15 -5.22 -4.79 -6.61
CA ARG A 15 -4.75 -5.63 -7.72
C ARG A 15 -5.79 -6.68 -8.10
N ALA A 16 -6.38 -7.34 -7.11
CA ALA A 16 -7.40 -8.35 -7.32
C ALA A 16 -8.64 -7.77 -8.04
N LEU A 17 -9.05 -6.55 -7.68
CA LEU A 17 -10.14 -5.84 -8.34
C LEU A 17 -9.81 -5.52 -9.81
N PHE A 18 -8.58 -5.07 -10.11
CA PHE A 18 -8.14 -4.85 -11.48
C PHE A 18 -8.15 -6.16 -12.28
N LEU A 19 -7.48 -7.18 -11.75
CA LEU A 19 -7.38 -8.50 -12.40
C LEU A 19 -8.76 -9.12 -12.64
N ALA A 20 -9.64 -9.02 -11.66
CA ALA A 20 -11.02 -9.49 -11.77
C ALA A 20 -11.81 -8.74 -12.84
N ALA A 21 -11.66 -7.40 -12.93
CA ALA A 21 -12.30 -6.59 -13.95
C ALA A 21 -11.78 -6.90 -15.37
N ALA A 22 -10.50 -7.22 -15.48
CA ALA A 22 -9.82 -7.54 -16.73
C ALA A 22 -9.97 -9.01 -17.17
N ALA A 23 -10.44 -9.90 -16.28
CA ALA A 23 -10.55 -11.33 -16.55
C ALA A 23 -11.77 -11.68 -17.42
N ASP A 24 -11.69 -12.83 -18.11
CA ASP A 24 -12.85 -13.44 -18.77
C ASP A 24 -13.65 -14.26 -17.76
N GLY A 25 -14.88 -13.83 -17.46
CA GLY A 25 -15.80 -14.47 -16.53
C GLY A 25 -15.94 -13.74 -15.18
N VAL A 26 -16.55 -14.43 -14.21
CA VAL A 26 -16.83 -13.89 -12.87
C VAL A 26 -15.72 -14.31 -11.89
N THR A 27 -15.06 -13.34 -11.30
CA THR A 27 -14.08 -13.57 -10.22
C THR A 27 -14.73 -13.34 -8.86
N THR A 28 -14.46 -14.26 -7.93
CA THR A 28 -14.85 -14.11 -6.51
C THR A 28 -13.61 -13.78 -5.68
N LEU A 29 -13.63 -12.62 -5.01
CA LEU A 29 -12.62 -12.22 -4.05
C LEU A 29 -13.09 -12.59 -2.65
N VAL A 30 -12.29 -13.34 -1.91
CA VAL A 30 -12.57 -13.77 -0.53
C VAL A 30 -11.78 -12.90 0.43
N ARG A 31 -12.44 -12.36 1.46
CA ARG A 31 -11.89 -11.42 2.45
C ARG A 31 -11.21 -10.18 1.85
N PRO A 32 -11.77 -9.52 0.82
CA PRO A 32 -11.21 -8.28 0.32
C PRO A 32 -11.27 -7.20 1.40
N LEU A 33 -10.31 -6.29 1.40
CA LEU A 33 -10.36 -5.15 2.31
C LEU A 33 -11.58 -4.27 2.00
N ARG A 34 -12.26 -3.82 3.05
CA ARG A 34 -13.30 -2.78 2.99
C ARG A 34 -12.78 -1.51 3.63
N SER A 35 -12.41 -0.55 2.82
CA SER A 35 -11.84 0.73 3.24
C SER A 35 -12.15 1.80 2.19
N ASP A 36 -11.90 3.07 2.52
CA ASP A 36 -12.14 4.17 1.57
C ASP A 36 -11.41 3.97 0.23
N ASP A 37 -10.17 3.46 0.25
CA ASP A 37 -9.38 3.23 -0.96
C ASP A 37 -9.98 2.11 -1.83
N THR A 38 -10.40 0.99 -1.24
CA THR A 38 -10.91 -0.16 -2.00
C THR A 38 -12.35 0.02 -2.44
N GLU A 39 -13.18 0.68 -1.63
CA GLU A 39 -14.53 1.10 -2.03
C GLU A 39 -14.46 2.11 -3.18
N GLY A 40 -13.52 3.08 -3.11
CA GLY A 40 -13.27 4.02 -4.21
C GLY A 40 -12.82 3.34 -5.50
N PHE A 41 -12.02 2.27 -5.40
CA PHE A 41 -11.63 1.47 -6.57
C PHE A 41 -12.84 0.75 -7.18
N ALA A 42 -13.65 0.10 -6.35
CA ALA A 42 -14.86 -0.59 -6.80
C ALA A 42 -15.90 0.36 -7.40
N GLU A 43 -16.06 1.57 -6.85
CA GLU A 43 -16.88 2.62 -7.45
C GLU A 43 -16.33 3.08 -8.81
N GLY A 44 -15.00 3.24 -8.91
CA GLY A 44 -14.34 3.56 -10.18
C GLY A 44 -14.64 2.50 -11.26
N LEU A 45 -14.57 1.22 -10.90
CA LEU A 45 -14.97 0.13 -11.78
C LEU A 45 -16.44 0.22 -12.19
N ALA A 46 -17.34 0.50 -11.23
CA ALA A 46 -18.76 0.67 -11.51
C ALA A 46 -19.04 1.86 -12.47
N ARG A 47 -18.30 2.97 -12.32
CA ARG A 47 -18.38 4.12 -13.25
C ARG A 47 -17.92 3.76 -14.67
N LEU A 48 -16.96 2.85 -14.79
CA LEU A 48 -16.51 2.30 -16.08
C LEU A 48 -17.46 1.23 -16.65
N GLY A 49 -18.54 0.89 -15.92
CA GLY A 49 -19.57 -0.05 -16.35
C GLY A 49 -19.32 -1.51 -15.97
N TYR A 50 -18.38 -1.79 -15.06
CA TYR A 50 -18.21 -3.12 -14.48
C TYR A 50 -19.24 -3.37 -13.38
N ARG A 51 -19.68 -4.62 -13.22
CA ARG A 51 -20.53 -5.03 -12.10
C ARG A 51 -19.67 -5.54 -10.96
N VAL A 52 -19.87 -4.96 -9.77
CA VAL A 52 -19.18 -5.37 -8.54
C VAL A 52 -20.24 -5.67 -7.48
N GLY A 53 -20.52 -6.95 -7.24
CA GLY A 53 -21.37 -7.43 -6.17
C GLY A 53 -20.56 -7.52 -4.86
N ARG A 54 -21.12 -7.07 -3.73
CA ARG A 54 -20.41 -6.98 -2.45
C ARG A 54 -21.23 -7.60 -1.33
N THR A 55 -20.63 -8.55 -0.62
CA THR A 55 -21.10 -9.06 0.68
C THR A 55 -20.07 -8.70 1.74
N PRO A 56 -20.32 -8.94 3.04
CA PRO A 56 -19.31 -8.69 4.07
C PRO A 56 -17.98 -9.41 3.81
N ASP A 57 -18.01 -10.68 3.36
CA ASP A 57 -16.84 -11.54 3.27
C ASP A 57 -16.35 -11.77 1.84
N THR A 58 -17.17 -11.46 0.83
CA THR A 58 -16.81 -11.71 -0.57
C THR A 58 -17.26 -10.58 -1.49
N TRP A 59 -16.43 -10.30 -2.49
CA TRP A 59 -16.82 -9.44 -3.63
C TRP A 59 -16.77 -10.25 -4.91
N GLN A 60 -17.74 -10.03 -5.78
CA GLN A 60 -17.80 -10.65 -7.10
C GLN A 60 -17.69 -9.57 -8.17
N VAL A 61 -16.82 -9.80 -9.15
CA VAL A 61 -16.61 -8.87 -10.26
C VAL A 61 -16.88 -9.60 -11.56
N ASP A 62 -17.82 -9.07 -12.35
CA ASP A 62 -18.08 -9.54 -13.72
C ASP A 62 -16.99 -8.93 -14.61
N GLY A 63 -16.01 -9.75 -15.00
CA GLY A 63 -14.86 -9.31 -15.77
C GLY A 63 -15.20 -9.04 -17.24
N ARG A 64 -14.42 -8.16 -17.86
CA ARG A 64 -14.56 -7.72 -19.26
C ARG A 64 -13.16 -7.52 -19.88
N PRO A 65 -12.60 -8.53 -20.54
CA PRO A 65 -11.26 -8.45 -21.12
C PRO A 65 -11.14 -7.40 -22.25
N GLN A 66 -12.27 -6.92 -22.79
CA GLN A 66 -12.30 -5.88 -23.82
C GLN A 66 -12.27 -4.44 -23.23
N GLY A 67 -12.11 -4.31 -21.92
CA GLY A 67 -12.12 -3.03 -21.22
C GLY A 67 -13.51 -2.56 -20.78
N PRO A 68 -13.68 -1.26 -20.47
CA PRO A 68 -14.92 -0.69 -19.94
C PRO A 68 -16.16 -0.98 -20.80
N ALA A 69 -17.32 -1.15 -20.13
CA ALA A 69 -18.58 -1.37 -20.81
C ALA A 69 -19.20 -0.08 -21.37
N LEU A 70 -18.91 1.06 -20.73
CA LEU A 70 -19.45 2.35 -21.13
C LEU A 70 -18.46 3.04 -22.10
N PRO A 71 -18.95 3.69 -23.16
CA PRO A 71 -18.10 4.42 -24.11
C PRO A 71 -17.60 5.75 -23.56
N GLU A 72 -18.19 6.24 -22.48
CA GLU A 72 -17.80 7.48 -21.81
C GLU A 72 -18.00 7.34 -20.29
N ALA A 73 -17.03 7.80 -19.50
CA ALA A 73 -17.14 7.83 -18.05
C ALA A 73 -16.23 8.88 -17.40
N GLU A 74 -16.68 9.35 -16.23
CA GLU A 74 -15.86 10.12 -15.30
C GLU A 74 -15.66 9.32 -14.01
N VAL A 75 -14.40 9.19 -13.60
CA VAL A 75 -13.98 8.45 -12.41
C VAL A 75 -13.32 9.42 -11.43
N TYR A 76 -13.87 9.51 -10.22
CA TYR A 76 -13.24 10.24 -9.13
C TYR A 76 -12.48 9.27 -8.22
N CYS A 77 -11.15 9.34 -8.26
CA CYS A 77 -10.24 8.39 -7.59
C CYS A 77 -10.08 8.63 -6.09
N ARG A 78 -10.71 9.67 -5.52
CA ARG A 78 -10.56 10.07 -4.11
C ARG A 78 -9.07 10.28 -3.77
N ASP A 79 -8.61 9.73 -2.63
CA ASP A 79 -7.19 9.68 -2.22
C ASP A 79 -6.49 8.38 -2.65
N GLY A 80 -7.15 7.54 -3.44
CA GLY A 80 -6.71 6.20 -3.79
C GLY A 80 -5.62 6.20 -4.86
N ALA A 81 -4.35 6.06 -4.49
CA ALA A 81 -3.23 6.03 -5.43
C ALA A 81 -3.30 4.85 -6.41
N THR A 82 -3.79 3.69 -5.97
CA THR A 82 -3.98 2.53 -6.85
C THR A 82 -5.13 2.76 -7.84
N THR A 83 -6.23 3.34 -7.39
CA THR A 83 -7.35 3.74 -8.26
C THR A 83 -6.87 4.71 -9.34
N ALA A 84 -6.16 5.76 -8.93
CA ALA A 84 -5.67 6.83 -9.80
C ALA A 84 -4.59 6.38 -10.81
N ARG A 85 -3.92 5.26 -10.56
CA ARG A 85 -2.83 4.74 -11.42
C ARG A 85 -3.23 3.50 -12.21
N PHE A 86 -4.07 2.63 -11.66
CA PHE A 86 -4.43 1.38 -12.31
C PHE A 86 -5.65 1.52 -13.23
N LEU A 87 -6.72 2.22 -12.81
CA LEU A 87 -7.93 2.34 -13.63
C LEU A 87 -7.69 3.08 -14.97
N PRO A 88 -6.83 4.10 -15.07
CA PRO A 88 -6.48 4.67 -16.37
C PRO A 88 -5.89 3.64 -17.35
N THR A 89 -5.06 2.69 -16.88
CA THR A 89 -4.51 1.64 -17.78
C THR A 89 -5.57 0.62 -18.19
N LEU A 90 -6.50 0.28 -17.30
CA LEU A 90 -7.65 -0.57 -17.64
C LEU A 90 -8.54 0.11 -18.69
N ALA A 91 -8.78 1.41 -18.54
CA ALA A 91 -9.56 2.18 -19.50
C ALA A 91 -8.87 2.29 -20.87
N ALA A 92 -7.55 2.49 -20.88
CA ALA A 92 -6.76 2.56 -22.13
C ALA A 92 -6.84 1.28 -22.98
N ALA A 93 -6.99 0.12 -22.32
CA ALA A 93 -7.18 -1.15 -23.03
C ALA A 93 -8.52 -1.26 -23.76
N GLY A 94 -9.50 -0.43 -23.43
CA GLY A 94 -10.84 -0.40 -24.02
C GLY A 94 -10.99 0.57 -25.20
N HIS A 95 -12.24 1.00 -25.41
CA HIS A 95 -12.62 1.97 -26.47
C HIS A 95 -13.60 2.98 -25.88
N GLY A 96 -13.26 4.28 -25.96
CA GLY A 96 -14.11 5.34 -25.44
C GLY A 96 -13.33 6.52 -24.85
N SER A 97 -14.06 7.45 -24.24
CA SER A 97 -13.49 8.67 -23.62
C SER A 97 -13.64 8.62 -22.11
N TYR A 98 -12.54 8.65 -21.39
CA TYR A 98 -12.53 8.45 -19.95
C TYR A 98 -11.76 9.56 -19.25
N ARG A 99 -12.47 10.25 -18.33
CA ARG A 99 -11.87 11.27 -17.48
C ARG A 99 -11.60 10.72 -16.10
N PHE A 100 -10.37 10.96 -15.58
CA PHE A 100 -9.98 10.59 -14.24
C PHE A 100 -9.59 11.84 -13.46
N ASP A 101 -10.19 11.99 -12.29
CA ASP A 101 -9.88 13.06 -11.35
C ASP A 101 -9.67 12.49 -9.94
N ALA A 102 -9.10 13.29 -9.04
CA ALA A 102 -8.77 12.86 -7.70
C ALA A 102 -8.87 14.00 -6.69
N SER A 103 -8.71 13.70 -5.41
CA SER A 103 -8.62 14.71 -4.35
C SER A 103 -7.42 15.62 -4.55
N GLU A 104 -7.42 16.76 -3.88
CA GLU A 104 -6.30 17.70 -3.91
C GLU A 104 -4.98 17.02 -3.44
N GLN A 105 -5.04 16.19 -2.41
CA GLN A 105 -3.89 15.40 -1.95
C GLN A 105 -3.36 14.48 -3.07
N MET A 106 -4.24 13.75 -3.76
CA MET A 106 -3.82 12.84 -4.82
C MET A 106 -3.39 13.58 -6.09
N ARG A 107 -3.99 14.74 -6.42
CA ARG A 107 -3.56 15.59 -7.54
C ARG A 107 -2.11 16.07 -7.41
N ARG A 108 -1.59 16.23 -6.18
CA ARG A 108 -0.19 16.61 -5.93
C ARG A 108 0.79 15.45 -6.19
N ARG A 109 0.31 14.22 -6.22
CA ARG A 109 1.17 13.03 -6.39
C ARG A 109 1.54 12.84 -7.87
N PRO A 110 2.82 12.54 -8.16
CA PRO A 110 3.29 12.46 -9.54
C PRO A 110 2.73 11.23 -10.28
N LEU A 111 2.49 11.41 -11.58
CA LEU A 111 2.06 10.40 -12.54
C LEU A 111 2.91 10.41 -13.81
N ALA A 112 3.78 11.40 -14.00
CA ALA A 112 4.49 11.66 -15.24
C ALA A 112 5.20 10.42 -15.84
N PRO A 113 5.90 9.56 -15.07
CA PRO A 113 6.53 8.37 -15.66
C PRO A 113 5.52 7.42 -16.29
N LEU A 114 4.38 7.18 -15.63
CA LEU A 114 3.32 6.31 -16.14
C LEU A 114 2.64 6.90 -17.37
N THR A 115 2.27 8.18 -17.33
CA THR A 115 1.55 8.83 -18.45
C THR A 115 2.42 9.00 -19.69
N ARG A 116 3.74 9.20 -19.53
CA ARG A 116 4.70 9.15 -20.63
C ARG A 116 4.75 7.76 -21.25
N ALA A 117 4.92 6.72 -20.42
CA ALA A 117 4.95 5.34 -20.91
C ALA A 117 3.66 4.95 -21.66
N LEU A 118 2.50 5.39 -21.21
CA LEU A 118 1.24 5.17 -21.92
C LEU A 118 1.19 5.90 -23.28
N ARG A 119 1.68 7.15 -23.34
CA ARG A 119 1.79 7.88 -24.62
C ARG A 119 2.79 7.23 -25.58
N ASP A 120 3.92 6.72 -25.08
CA ASP A 120 4.91 5.98 -25.88
C ASP A 120 4.29 4.69 -26.46
N LEU A 121 3.31 4.08 -25.77
CA LEU A 121 2.52 2.95 -26.25
C LEU A 121 1.35 3.36 -27.18
N GLY A 122 1.24 4.64 -27.53
CA GLY A 122 0.24 5.16 -28.46
C GLY A 122 -1.12 5.54 -27.83
N VAL A 123 -1.22 5.61 -26.49
CA VAL A 123 -2.46 6.05 -25.84
C VAL A 123 -2.62 7.58 -25.98
N ASP A 124 -3.76 8.03 -26.54
CA ASP A 124 -4.13 9.46 -26.55
C ASP A 124 -4.56 9.86 -25.13
N LEU A 125 -3.60 10.44 -24.39
CA LEU A 125 -3.77 10.86 -23.01
C LEU A 125 -3.40 12.34 -22.88
N ARG A 126 -4.29 13.12 -22.22
CA ARG A 126 -4.11 14.56 -21.98
C ARG A 126 -4.30 14.88 -20.50
N HIS A 127 -3.43 15.69 -19.95
CA HIS A 127 -3.63 16.30 -18.64
C HIS A 127 -4.49 17.57 -18.79
N GLU A 128 -5.49 17.75 -17.92
CA GLU A 128 -6.41 18.90 -17.98
C GLU A 128 -5.94 20.09 -17.12
N ALA A 129 -4.91 19.86 -16.27
CA ALA A 129 -4.29 20.90 -15.43
C ALA A 129 -2.76 20.82 -15.54
N ALA A 130 -2.07 20.40 -14.48
CA ALA A 130 -0.62 20.27 -14.49
C ALA A 130 -0.18 18.99 -15.21
N GLU A 131 0.83 19.09 -16.10
CA GLU A 131 1.42 17.94 -16.78
C GLU A 131 1.95 16.92 -15.76
N GLY A 132 1.68 15.63 -15.99
CA GLY A 132 2.07 14.56 -15.10
C GLY A 132 1.25 14.44 -13.81
N HIS A 133 0.08 15.08 -13.74
CA HIS A 133 -0.83 15.06 -12.60
C HIS A 133 -2.28 14.88 -13.03
N HIS A 134 -3.16 14.51 -12.09
CA HIS A 134 -4.62 14.59 -12.31
C HIS A 134 -5.09 16.04 -12.34
N PRO A 135 -6.23 16.34 -13.03
CA PRO A 135 -7.06 15.45 -13.84
C PRO A 135 -6.43 15.09 -15.18
N LEU A 136 -6.80 13.91 -15.68
CA LEU A 136 -6.40 13.47 -17.03
C LEU A 136 -7.57 12.86 -17.79
N ARG A 137 -7.48 12.88 -19.13
CA ARG A 137 -8.44 12.28 -20.05
C ARG A 137 -7.74 11.31 -20.98
N ILE A 138 -8.37 10.19 -21.23
CA ILE A 138 -7.91 9.16 -22.16
C ILE A 138 -8.96 8.98 -23.26
N GLU A 139 -8.57 9.14 -24.51
CA GLU A 139 -9.33 8.74 -25.68
C GLU A 139 -8.84 7.34 -26.09
N ALA A 140 -9.52 6.31 -25.56
CA ALA A 140 -9.08 4.93 -25.67
C ALA A 140 -9.50 4.31 -27.02
N ALA A 141 -8.55 3.65 -27.68
CA ALA A 141 -8.75 2.88 -28.91
C ALA A 141 -8.11 1.49 -28.86
N GLY A 142 -7.91 0.97 -27.65
CA GLY A 142 -7.07 -0.19 -27.38
C GLY A 142 -5.58 0.16 -27.37
N VAL A 143 -4.76 -0.76 -26.95
CA VAL A 143 -3.30 -0.61 -26.90
C VAL A 143 -2.63 -1.72 -27.71
N GLU A 144 -1.79 -1.34 -28.67
CA GLU A 144 -1.10 -2.31 -29.53
C GLU A 144 -0.09 -3.14 -28.71
N GLY A 145 0.58 -2.53 -27.75
CA GLY A 145 1.68 -3.12 -27.02
C GLY A 145 3.03 -2.89 -27.68
N GLY A 146 4.06 -3.58 -27.22
CA GLY A 146 5.43 -3.44 -27.70
C GLY A 146 6.42 -3.10 -26.59
N GLU A 147 7.49 -2.37 -26.93
CA GLU A 147 8.54 -2.01 -25.99
C GLU A 147 8.31 -0.63 -25.38
N VAL A 148 8.60 -0.50 -24.10
CA VAL A 148 8.52 0.77 -23.37
C VAL A 148 9.60 0.84 -22.29
N THR A 149 10.13 2.04 -22.04
CA THR A 149 11.05 2.29 -20.94
C THR A 149 10.31 3.04 -19.82
N LEU A 150 10.53 2.60 -18.58
CA LEU A 150 9.87 3.15 -17.41
C LEU A 150 10.87 3.44 -16.30
N ASP A 151 10.79 4.65 -15.73
CA ASP A 151 11.39 4.98 -14.44
C ASP A 151 10.35 4.73 -13.33
N ALA A 152 10.64 3.76 -12.46
CA ALA A 152 9.83 3.42 -11.29
C ALA A 152 10.52 3.81 -9.96
N GLY A 153 11.50 4.71 -10.00
CA GLY A 153 12.26 5.19 -8.84
C GLY A 153 11.44 6.01 -7.85
N GLN A 154 10.33 6.61 -8.28
CA GLN A 154 9.40 7.30 -7.39
C GLN A 154 8.28 6.38 -6.86
N SER A 155 7.86 5.39 -7.65
CA SER A 155 6.77 4.48 -7.28
C SER A 155 6.75 3.22 -8.13
N SER A 156 6.81 2.06 -7.46
CA SER A 156 6.60 0.74 -8.10
C SER A 156 5.20 0.56 -8.71
N GLN A 157 4.23 1.42 -8.33
CA GLN A 157 2.86 1.36 -8.90
C GLN A 157 2.83 1.69 -10.39
N TYR A 158 3.81 2.45 -10.92
CA TYR A 158 3.91 2.71 -12.36
C TYR A 158 4.21 1.42 -13.13
N LEU A 159 5.19 0.64 -12.65
CA LEU A 159 5.48 -0.67 -13.23
C LEU A 159 4.31 -1.64 -13.06
N THR A 160 3.71 -1.68 -11.86
CA THR A 160 2.51 -2.48 -11.61
C THR A 160 1.40 -2.18 -12.63
N ALA A 161 1.12 -0.90 -12.89
CA ALA A 161 0.07 -0.49 -13.83
C ALA A 161 0.34 -0.99 -15.26
N LEU A 162 1.60 -0.94 -15.72
CA LEU A 162 1.99 -1.46 -17.04
C LEU A 162 2.00 -2.98 -17.08
N LEU A 163 2.45 -3.68 -16.02
CA LEU A 163 2.38 -5.14 -15.93
C LEU A 163 0.92 -5.60 -16.06
N LEU A 164 0.01 -4.98 -15.31
CA LEU A 164 -1.43 -5.29 -15.35
C LEU A 164 -2.06 -5.00 -16.71
N LEU A 165 -1.60 -3.97 -17.41
CA LEU A 165 -2.06 -3.63 -18.77
C LEU A 165 -1.58 -4.66 -19.81
N GLY A 166 -0.36 -5.19 -19.66
CA GLY A 166 0.33 -5.98 -20.69
C GLY A 166 -0.51 -7.06 -21.34
N PRO A 167 -1.19 -7.96 -20.60
CA PRO A 167 -2.01 -9.02 -21.18
C PRO A 167 -3.24 -8.53 -21.95
N LEU A 168 -3.68 -7.29 -21.72
CA LEU A 168 -4.82 -6.67 -22.40
C LEU A 168 -4.42 -5.99 -23.72
N THR A 169 -3.11 -5.88 -23.99
CA THR A 169 -2.60 -5.33 -25.26
C THR A 169 -2.57 -6.42 -26.34
N ARG A 170 -2.49 -6.00 -27.61
CA ARG A 170 -2.52 -6.96 -28.74
C ARG A 170 -1.25 -7.82 -28.84
N LYS A 171 -0.08 -7.27 -28.48
CA LYS A 171 1.24 -7.92 -28.64
C LYS A 171 1.96 -8.24 -27.34
N GLY A 172 1.36 -7.91 -26.19
CA GLY A 172 2.06 -7.92 -24.91
C GLY A 172 2.99 -6.70 -24.75
N LEU A 173 3.74 -6.69 -23.65
CA LEU A 173 4.68 -5.60 -23.33
C LEU A 173 6.08 -6.13 -23.02
N ARG A 174 7.10 -5.40 -23.46
CA ARG A 174 8.47 -5.48 -22.98
C ARG A 174 8.79 -4.18 -22.25
N ILE A 175 8.90 -4.23 -20.94
CA ILE A 175 9.07 -3.06 -20.10
C ILE A 175 10.50 -3.03 -19.57
N ARG A 176 11.31 -2.09 -20.06
CA ARG A 176 12.65 -1.82 -19.51
C ARG A 176 12.53 -0.86 -18.34
N VAL A 177 12.98 -1.29 -17.17
CA VAL A 177 12.93 -0.49 -15.94
C VAL A 177 14.30 0.10 -15.65
N THR A 178 14.39 1.42 -15.50
CA THR A 178 15.67 2.13 -15.26
C THR A 178 15.99 2.30 -13.78
N ASP A 179 14.97 2.43 -12.94
CA ASP A 179 15.06 2.44 -11.47
C ASP A 179 13.80 1.83 -10.88
N LEU A 180 13.91 1.22 -9.71
CA LEU A 180 12.78 0.57 -9.04
C LEU A 180 12.89 0.69 -7.52
N VAL A 181 11.87 1.30 -6.91
CA VAL A 181 11.67 1.29 -5.45
C VAL A 181 10.59 0.28 -5.07
N SER A 182 10.61 -0.18 -3.83
CA SER A 182 9.58 -1.08 -3.29
C SER A 182 9.33 -2.30 -4.19
N ALA A 183 10.41 -2.95 -4.64
CA ALA A 183 10.38 -4.10 -5.54
C ALA A 183 9.44 -5.23 -5.08
N PRO A 184 9.27 -5.55 -3.78
CA PRO A 184 8.33 -6.57 -3.33
C PRO A 184 6.88 -6.36 -3.78
N TYR A 185 6.44 -5.12 -3.97
CA TYR A 185 5.10 -4.85 -4.51
C TYR A 185 4.93 -5.24 -5.98
N VAL A 186 6.03 -5.29 -6.73
CA VAL A 186 6.04 -5.81 -8.11
C VAL A 186 5.92 -7.33 -8.08
N GLU A 187 6.62 -7.99 -7.15
CA GLU A 187 6.52 -9.45 -6.96
C GLU A 187 5.11 -9.89 -6.57
N ILE A 188 4.41 -9.12 -5.71
CA ILE A 188 2.97 -9.34 -5.44
C ILE A 188 2.18 -9.32 -6.74
N THR A 189 2.41 -8.31 -7.60
CA THR A 189 1.70 -8.18 -8.87
C THR A 189 1.92 -9.39 -9.76
N ILE A 190 3.17 -9.81 -9.93
CA ILE A 190 3.54 -10.96 -10.78
C ILE A 190 2.93 -12.26 -10.23
N ALA A 191 3.01 -12.49 -8.92
CA ALA A 191 2.41 -13.67 -8.29
C ALA A 191 0.87 -13.70 -8.47
N MET A 192 0.22 -12.55 -8.33
CA MET A 192 -1.22 -12.44 -8.57
C MET A 192 -1.58 -12.62 -10.04
N MET A 193 -0.83 -12.05 -10.99
CA MET A 193 -1.03 -12.27 -12.42
C MET A 193 -0.95 -13.77 -12.77
N ARG A 194 -0.01 -14.50 -12.16
CA ARG A 194 0.09 -15.96 -12.29
C ARG A 194 -1.18 -16.67 -11.82
N SER A 195 -1.77 -16.26 -10.70
CA SER A 195 -3.04 -16.80 -10.19
C SER A 195 -4.22 -16.56 -11.14
N PHE A 196 -4.12 -15.54 -12.00
CA PHE A 196 -5.08 -15.24 -13.06
C PHE A 196 -4.64 -15.73 -14.44
N GLY A 197 -3.66 -16.64 -14.52
CA GLY A 197 -3.24 -17.37 -15.70
C GLY A 197 -2.21 -16.66 -16.59
N VAL A 198 -1.52 -15.65 -16.08
CA VAL A 198 -0.50 -14.90 -16.84
C VAL A 198 0.87 -15.05 -16.18
N GLU A 199 1.84 -15.59 -16.94
CA GLU A 199 3.23 -15.68 -16.52
C GLU A 199 4.04 -14.49 -17.08
N VAL A 200 4.68 -13.75 -16.17
CA VAL A 200 5.59 -12.66 -16.52
C VAL A 200 7.03 -13.19 -16.47
N ALA A 201 7.79 -13.05 -17.55
CA ALA A 201 9.21 -13.36 -17.55
C ALA A 201 10.04 -12.10 -17.19
N ARG A 202 11.18 -12.32 -16.56
CA ARG A 202 12.13 -11.26 -16.22
C ARG A 202 13.50 -11.55 -16.84
N GLU A 203 13.99 -10.63 -17.67
CA GLU A 203 15.27 -10.69 -18.36
C GLU A 203 16.15 -9.52 -17.87
N GLY A 204 16.77 -9.68 -16.71
CA GLY A 204 17.51 -8.58 -16.05
C GLY A 204 16.56 -7.43 -15.62
N GLU A 205 16.71 -6.27 -16.27
CA GLU A 205 15.88 -5.07 -16.03
C GLU A 205 14.62 -5.02 -16.93
N VAL A 206 14.41 -6.05 -17.76
CA VAL A 206 13.27 -6.10 -18.68
C VAL A 206 12.24 -7.10 -18.19
N PHE A 207 11.00 -6.63 -18.05
CA PHE A 207 9.84 -7.48 -17.79
C PHE A 207 9.13 -7.78 -19.11
N VAL A 208 8.87 -9.06 -19.37
CA VAL A 208 8.19 -9.52 -20.59
C VAL A 208 6.82 -10.05 -20.20
N VAL A 209 5.79 -9.36 -20.65
CA VAL A 209 4.40 -9.66 -20.35
C VAL A 209 3.70 -10.12 -21.62
N PRO A 210 3.20 -11.38 -21.68
CA PRO A 210 2.51 -11.88 -22.87
C PRO A 210 1.16 -11.21 -23.05
N ALA A 211 0.68 -11.14 -24.28
CA ALA A 211 -0.73 -10.89 -24.58
C ALA A 211 -1.58 -12.13 -24.25
N GLY A 212 -2.91 -11.97 -24.17
CA GLY A 212 -3.85 -13.11 -24.06
C GLY A 212 -4.91 -12.96 -22.95
N GLY A 213 -4.87 -11.85 -22.20
CA GLY A 213 -5.86 -11.55 -21.17
C GLY A 213 -5.71 -12.39 -19.89
N TYR A 214 -6.67 -12.25 -19.01
CA TYR A 214 -6.73 -12.93 -17.71
C TYR A 214 -7.89 -13.91 -17.65
N ARG A 215 -7.81 -14.89 -16.75
CA ARG A 215 -8.87 -15.86 -16.47
C ARG A 215 -9.49 -15.59 -15.11
N ALA A 216 -10.81 -15.63 -15.04
CA ALA A 216 -11.53 -15.51 -13.77
C ALA A 216 -11.18 -16.66 -12.82
N THR A 217 -11.16 -16.36 -11.53
CA THR A 217 -10.82 -17.32 -10.48
C THR A 217 -11.48 -16.94 -9.15
N THR A 218 -11.38 -17.80 -8.15
CA THR A 218 -11.60 -17.42 -6.74
C THR A 218 -10.26 -17.08 -6.13
N TYR A 219 -10.13 -15.85 -5.60
CA TYR A 219 -8.88 -15.34 -5.02
C TYR A 219 -9.09 -14.93 -3.56
N ALA A 220 -8.34 -15.53 -2.64
CA ALA A 220 -8.34 -15.17 -1.23
C ALA A 220 -7.30 -14.06 -0.99
N VAL A 221 -7.77 -12.95 -0.42
CA VAL A 221 -6.92 -11.81 -0.07
C VAL A 221 -6.27 -12.09 1.30
N GLU A 222 -4.94 -12.08 1.34
CA GLU A 222 -4.18 -12.25 2.58
C GLU A 222 -4.31 -11.02 3.49
N PRO A 223 -4.10 -11.15 4.82
CA PRO A 223 -4.09 -10.02 5.75
C PRO A 223 -3.04 -8.98 5.37
N ASP A 224 -3.28 -7.71 5.69
CA ASP A 224 -2.37 -6.61 5.35
C ASP A 224 -1.12 -6.59 6.24
N ALA A 225 0.05 -6.88 5.66
CA ALA A 225 1.32 -6.93 6.37
C ALA A 225 1.78 -5.56 6.87
N SER A 226 1.48 -4.49 6.13
CA SER A 226 1.78 -3.12 6.59
C SER A 226 0.95 -2.80 7.83
N THR A 227 -0.34 -3.15 7.84
CA THR A 227 -1.22 -2.99 9.00
C THR A 227 -0.77 -3.86 10.18
N ALA A 228 -0.37 -5.11 9.92
CA ALA A 228 0.16 -6.01 10.95
C ALA A 228 1.40 -5.43 11.66
N SER A 229 2.20 -4.59 10.98
CA SER A 229 3.39 -3.96 11.55
C SER A 229 3.11 -3.17 12.83
N TYR A 230 1.95 -2.51 12.94
CA TYR A 230 1.58 -1.74 14.14
C TYR A 230 1.35 -2.66 15.34
N PHE A 231 0.72 -3.80 15.13
CA PHE A 231 0.45 -4.81 16.17
C PHE A 231 1.73 -5.54 16.58
N PHE A 232 2.59 -5.88 15.63
CA PHE A 232 3.91 -6.45 15.92
C PHE A 232 4.80 -5.47 16.69
N ALA A 233 4.81 -4.19 16.28
CA ALA A 233 5.54 -3.15 17.00
C ALA A 233 4.98 -2.92 18.40
N ALA A 234 3.65 -2.98 18.57
CA ALA A 234 2.99 -2.90 19.87
C ALA A 234 3.46 -4.01 20.82
N ALA A 235 3.54 -5.26 20.34
CA ALA A 235 4.08 -6.38 21.13
C ALA A 235 5.55 -6.15 21.48
N ALA A 236 6.36 -5.76 20.50
CA ALA A 236 7.80 -5.54 20.69
C ALA A 236 8.10 -4.46 21.74
N VAL A 237 7.39 -3.31 21.67
CA VAL A 237 7.65 -2.16 22.54
C VAL A 237 7.10 -2.32 23.96
N THR A 238 6.08 -3.20 24.14
CA THR A 238 5.44 -3.42 25.46
C THR A 238 5.91 -4.67 26.17
N GLY A 239 6.79 -5.48 25.55
CA GLY A 239 7.19 -6.78 26.10
C GLY A 239 6.07 -7.81 26.14
N ARG A 240 5.07 -7.67 25.25
CA ARG A 240 3.91 -8.56 25.12
C ARG A 240 4.05 -9.46 23.90
N GLU A 241 3.05 -10.29 23.65
CA GLU A 241 3.00 -11.19 22.52
C GLU A 241 1.74 -10.94 21.70
N VAL A 242 1.87 -11.03 20.38
CA VAL A 242 0.74 -11.00 19.44
C VAL A 242 0.97 -11.97 18.29
N THR A 243 -0.10 -12.62 17.85
CA THR A 243 -0.12 -13.47 16.65
C THR A 243 -1.07 -12.88 15.62
N VAL A 244 -0.64 -12.84 14.36
CA VAL A 244 -1.48 -12.47 13.20
C VAL A 244 -1.69 -13.73 12.36
N PRO A 245 -2.88 -14.36 12.44
CA PRO A 245 -3.23 -15.51 11.63
C PRO A 245 -3.32 -15.15 10.14
N GLY A 246 -3.02 -16.10 9.25
CA GLY A 246 -3.11 -15.94 7.81
C GLY A 246 -1.95 -15.16 7.18
N LEU A 247 -1.02 -14.64 7.97
CA LEU A 247 0.17 -13.93 7.50
C LEU A 247 1.41 -14.77 7.86
N GLY A 248 1.64 -15.86 7.13
CA GLY A 248 2.69 -16.84 7.38
C GLY A 248 3.79 -16.83 6.32
N ARG A 249 4.56 -17.94 6.25
CA ARG A 249 5.71 -18.11 5.31
C ARG A 249 5.34 -17.92 3.84
N GLY A 250 4.10 -18.20 3.47
CA GLY A 250 3.61 -18.07 2.11
C GLY A 250 3.11 -16.68 1.76
N ALA A 251 3.18 -15.70 2.67
CA ALA A 251 2.71 -14.33 2.43
C ALA A 251 3.48 -13.68 1.27
N LEU A 252 2.75 -13.04 0.38
CA LEU A 252 3.32 -12.35 -0.79
C LEU A 252 3.86 -10.97 -0.46
N GLN A 253 3.41 -10.38 0.65
CA GLN A 253 3.72 -9.00 1.01
C GLN A 253 5.10 -8.87 1.63
N GLY A 254 5.99 -8.11 0.96
CA GLY A 254 7.34 -7.82 1.44
C GLY A 254 7.38 -7.09 2.79
N ASP A 255 6.32 -6.34 3.12
CA ASP A 255 6.21 -5.61 4.40
C ASP A 255 6.20 -6.55 5.63
N LEU A 256 5.95 -7.85 5.46
CA LEU A 256 6.17 -8.83 6.51
C LEU A 256 7.64 -8.85 6.98
N GLY A 257 8.59 -8.46 6.12
CA GLY A 257 10.01 -8.28 6.48
C GLY A 257 10.25 -7.28 7.62
N PHE A 258 9.24 -6.48 8.00
CA PHE A 258 9.31 -5.65 9.19
C PHE A 258 9.56 -6.45 10.49
N VAL A 259 9.09 -7.70 10.58
CA VAL A 259 9.36 -8.54 11.74
C VAL A 259 10.84 -8.92 11.88
N ASP A 260 11.60 -8.94 10.77
CA ASP A 260 13.05 -9.15 10.82
C ASP A 260 13.77 -7.92 11.38
N VAL A 261 13.25 -6.71 11.13
CA VAL A 261 13.73 -5.49 11.78
C VAL A 261 13.48 -5.59 13.29
N LEU A 262 12.28 -6.00 13.72
CA LEU A 262 11.97 -6.21 15.15
C LEU A 262 12.85 -7.28 15.79
N ARG A 263 13.15 -8.38 15.07
CA ARG A 263 14.08 -9.43 15.53
C ARG A 263 15.49 -8.86 15.76
N ARG A 264 16.00 -8.03 14.86
CA ARG A 264 17.28 -7.34 15.02
C ARG A 264 17.26 -6.38 16.20
N MET A 265 16.12 -5.78 16.51
CA MET A 265 15.92 -4.95 17.70
C MET A 265 15.77 -5.75 19.00
N GLY A 266 15.67 -7.08 18.93
CA GLY A 266 15.66 -7.95 20.11
C GLY A 266 14.32 -8.64 20.40
N ALA A 267 13.29 -8.45 19.57
CA ALA A 267 12.05 -9.22 19.69
C ALA A 267 12.25 -10.67 19.25
N GLU A 268 11.50 -11.58 19.85
CA GLU A 268 11.39 -12.95 19.38
C GLU A 268 10.30 -13.01 18.29
N VAL A 269 10.63 -13.67 17.17
CA VAL A 269 9.74 -13.74 16.01
C VAL A 269 9.65 -15.17 15.51
N GLU A 270 8.43 -15.65 15.37
CA GLU A 270 8.12 -16.95 14.76
C GLU A 270 7.21 -16.73 13.55
N ILE A 271 7.65 -17.18 12.37
CA ILE A 271 6.86 -17.20 11.14
C ILE A 271 6.50 -18.65 10.85
N ALA A 272 5.26 -19.02 11.14
CA ALA A 272 4.69 -20.34 10.83
C ALA A 272 4.03 -20.35 9.45
N ASP A 273 3.46 -21.46 9.02
CA ASP A 273 2.76 -21.53 7.73
C ASP A 273 1.41 -20.79 7.77
N ASP A 274 0.77 -20.78 8.93
CA ASP A 274 -0.57 -20.23 9.16
C ASP A 274 -0.62 -18.87 9.85
N GLY A 275 0.55 -18.28 10.18
CA GLY A 275 0.61 -16.96 10.83
C GLY A 275 1.99 -16.57 11.32
N THR A 276 2.09 -15.35 11.80
CA THR A 276 3.32 -14.78 12.39
C THR A 276 3.05 -14.33 13.82
N THR A 277 3.97 -14.70 14.72
CA THR A 277 3.95 -14.31 16.13
C THR A 277 5.18 -13.44 16.43
N VAL A 278 4.94 -12.32 17.12
CA VAL A 278 6.01 -11.47 17.68
C VAL A 278 5.84 -11.37 19.18
N ARG A 279 6.94 -11.60 19.92
CA ARG A 279 7.03 -11.43 21.38
C ARG A 279 8.10 -10.39 21.70
N GLY A 280 7.71 -9.34 22.39
CA GLY A 280 8.63 -8.36 22.94
C GLY A 280 9.41 -8.92 24.13
N THR A 281 10.66 -8.52 24.26
CA THR A 281 11.54 -8.89 25.38
C THR A 281 11.63 -7.80 26.45
N GLY A 282 10.92 -6.68 26.25
CA GLY A 282 10.91 -5.52 27.15
C GLY A 282 12.05 -4.53 26.91
N SER A 283 12.98 -4.84 26.00
CA SER A 283 14.08 -3.98 25.59
C SER A 283 14.23 -4.01 24.08
N LEU A 284 14.46 -2.85 23.49
CA LEU A 284 14.71 -2.70 22.04
C LEU A 284 16.11 -2.16 21.82
N ARG A 285 16.88 -2.78 20.93
CA ARG A 285 18.20 -2.30 20.53
C ARG A 285 18.10 -1.25 19.45
N GLY A 286 19.01 -0.28 19.45
CA GLY A 286 19.22 0.60 18.31
C GLY A 286 19.79 -0.16 17.12
N LEU A 287 19.54 0.35 15.89
CA LEU A 287 20.10 -0.22 14.67
C LEU A 287 20.15 0.81 13.54
N THR A 288 20.93 0.50 12.51
CA THR A 288 20.81 1.13 11.19
C THR A 288 20.19 0.13 10.21
N VAL A 289 19.19 0.57 9.45
CA VAL A 289 18.45 -0.27 8.51
C VAL A 289 18.00 0.50 7.27
N ALA A 290 18.27 -0.06 6.09
CA ALA A 290 17.68 0.40 4.84
C ALA A 290 16.25 -0.18 4.71
N MET A 291 15.26 0.69 4.41
CA MET A 291 13.86 0.30 4.33
C MET A 291 13.23 0.55 2.94
N ARG A 292 14.04 0.60 1.89
CA ARG A 292 13.58 0.82 0.50
C ARG A 292 12.45 -0.15 0.10
N ASP A 293 12.56 -1.41 0.48
CA ASP A 293 11.64 -2.48 0.10
C ASP A 293 10.43 -2.63 1.02
N ILE A 294 10.51 -2.08 2.23
CA ILE A 294 9.43 -2.09 3.23
C ILE A 294 9.11 -0.67 3.73
N SER A 295 9.25 0.32 2.85
CA SER A 295 9.18 1.75 3.20
C SER A 295 7.82 2.18 3.79
N ASP A 296 6.74 1.44 3.55
CA ASP A 296 5.44 1.71 4.15
C ASP A 296 5.40 1.39 5.66
N THR A 297 6.36 0.62 6.18
CA THR A 297 6.51 0.35 7.62
C THR A 297 7.52 1.29 8.32
N MET A 298 8.16 2.21 7.58
CA MET A 298 9.07 3.21 8.13
C MET A 298 8.44 4.06 9.26
N PRO A 299 7.20 4.57 9.12
CA PRO A 299 6.57 5.31 10.22
C PRO A 299 6.39 4.46 11.50
N THR A 300 6.13 3.15 11.34
CA THR A 300 6.01 2.23 12.48
C THR A 300 7.32 2.11 13.24
N LEU A 301 8.44 1.94 12.52
CA LEU A 301 9.76 1.88 13.14
C LEU A 301 10.12 3.21 13.81
N ALA A 302 9.86 4.32 13.13
CA ALA A 302 10.13 5.66 13.67
C ALA A 302 9.37 5.91 14.99
N ALA A 303 8.11 5.48 15.08
CA ALA A 303 7.27 5.69 16.26
C ALA A 303 7.72 4.89 17.51
N ILE A 304 8.40 3.74 17.33
CA ILE A 304 8.92 2.93 18.44
C ILE A 304 10.40 3.20 18.74
N ALA A 305 11.11 3.88 17.84
CA ALA A 305 12.54 4.15 17.95
C ALA A 305 12.96 4.86 19.26
N PRO A 306 12.17 5.79 19.84
CA PRO A 306 12.51 6.44 21.12
C PRO A 306 12.70 5.46 22.28
N PHE A 307 12.08 4.30 22.24
CA PHE A 307 12.12 3.29 23.28
C PHE A 307 13.31 2.32 23.16
N ALA A 308 14.16 2.49 22.15
CA ALA A 308 15.37 1.69 21.98
C ALA A 308 16.49 2.15 22.93
N GLU A 309 17.44 1.25 23.22
CA GLU A 309 18.62 1.55 24.07
C GLU A 309 19.69 2.37 23.33
N GLY A 310 19.63 2.42 21.99
CA GLY A 310 20.57 3.16 21.15
C GLY A 310 19.85 3.83 19.98
N PRO A 311 20.56 4.67 19.21
CA PRO A 311 20.00 5.35 18.07
C PRO A 311 19.40 4.36 17.06
N VAL A 312 18.26 4.75 16.45
CA VAL A 312 17.67 4.06 15.31
C VAL A 312 17.82 4.95 14.08
N ARG A 313 18.55 4.45 13.09
CA ARG A 313 18.75 5.13 11.82
C ARG A 313 18.07 4.35 10.69
N ILE A 314 17.14 5.01 10.01
CA ILE A 314 16.38 4.46 8.88
C ILE A 314 16.88 5.13 7.62
N GLU A 315 17.33 4.36 6.65
CA GLU A 315 17.95 4.83 5.41
C GLU A 315 17.19 4.35 4.18
N ASP A 316 17.49 4.96 3.03
CA ASP A 316 16.95 4.62 1.70
C ASP A 316 15.41 4.69 1.66
N VAL A 317 14.86 5.81 2.17
CA VAL A 317 13.43 6.06 2.28
C VAL A 317 12.96 7.34 1.59
N ALA A 318 13.73 7.86 0.61
CA ALA A 318 13.37 9.06 -0.15
C ALA A 318 11.96 8.97 -0.78
N ASN A 319 11.57 7.78 -1.22
CA ASN A 319 10.26 7.53 -1.81
C ASN A 319 9.08 7.77 -0.85
N THR A 320 9.33 7.86 0.46
CA THR A 320 8.30 8.16 1.47
C THR A 320 7.89 9.63 1.47
N ARG A 321 8.69 10.52 0.87
CA ARG A 321 8.41 11.96 0.77
C ARG A 321 7.29 12.30 -0.21
N VAL A 322 6.99 11.42 -1.16
CA VAL A 322 5.97 11.61 -2.21
C VAL A 322 4.75 10.67 -2.03
N LYS A 323 4.48 10.27 -0.79
CA LYS A 323 3.31 9.45 -0.42
C LYS A 323 2.09 10.32 -0.11
N GLU A 324 1.24 9.92 0.83
CA GLU A 324 0.08 10.68 1.30
C GLU A 324 0.48 12.06 1.87
N CYS A 325 1.60 12.09 2.57
CA CYS A 325 2.35 13.28 2.96
C CYS A 325 3.85 13.01 2.77
N ASP A 326 4.72 13.98 3.06
CA ASP A 326 6.12 13.70 3.32
C ASP A 326 6.22 12.96 4.65
N ARG A 327 6.24 11.60 4.60
CA ARG A 327 6.22 10.76 5.79
C ARG A 327 7.48 10.89 6.63
N LEU A 328 8.63 11.15 5.99
CA LEU A 328 9.89 11.35 6.68
C LEU A 328 9.83 12.60 7.55
N ASP A 329 9.42 13.73 6.98
CA ASP A 329 9.27 14.98 7.71
C ASP A 329 8.12 14.92 8.72
N ALA A 330 7.00 14.26 8.40
CA ALA A 330 5.89 14.06 9.32
C ALA A 330 6.30 13.25 10.57
N CYS A 331 7.08 12.19 10.40
CA CYS A 331 7.64 11.44 11.53
C CYS A 331 8.59 12.30 12.36
N ALA A 332 9.49 13.04 11.70
CA ALA A 332 10.46 13.91 12.39
C ALA A 332 9.76 15.02 13.17
N GLU A 333 8.75 15.68 12.61
CA GLU A 333 7.97 16.72 13.27
C GLU A 333 7.27 16.16 14.52
N ASN A 334 6.58 15.05 14.40
CA ASN A 334 5.86 14.46 15.53
C ASN A 334 6.79 13.97 16.62
N LEU A 335 7.92 13.35 16.28
CA LEU A 335 8.93 12.94 17.28
C LEU A 335 9.50 14.15 18.03
N ARG A 336 9.78 15.27 17.35
CA ARG A 336 10.22 16.52 18.00
C ARG A 336 9.13 17.09 18.91
N ARG A 337 7.83 17.01 18.52
CA ARG A 337 6.70 17.39 19.39
C ARG A 337 6.64 16.57 20.67
N LEU A 338 7.05 15.30 20.59
CA LEU A 338 7.17 14.39 21.73
C LEU A 338 8.46 14.62 22.56
N GLY A 339 9.27 15.62 22.20
CA GLY A 339 10.53 15.94 22.90
C GLY A 339 11.71 15.04 22.53
N ILE A 340 11.62 14.30 21.41
CA ILE A 340 12.65 13.38 20.95
C ILE A 340 13.62 14.09 19.99
N GLU A 341 14.92 13.86 20.18
CA GLU A 341 15.96 14.36 19.29
C GLU A 341 15.98 13.57 17.98
N VAL A 342 15.85 14.29 16.85
CA VAL A 342 15.76 13.71 15.51
C VAL A 342 16.59 14.51 14.53
N ALA A 343 17.43 13.80 13.78
CA ALA A 343 18.13 14.30 12.60
C ALA A 343 17.55 13.67 11.32
N THR A 344 17.53 14.44 10.25
CA THR A 344 17.00 14.00 8.94
C THR A 344 17.91 14.41 7.80
N GLY A 345 17.95 13.61 6.74
CA GLY A 345 18.54 13.96 5.46
C GLY A 345 17.52 13.79 4.32
N GLU A 346 17.99 13.71 3.12
CA GLU A 346 17.14 13.56 1.94
C GLU A 346 16.38 12.23 1.95
N ASP A 347 17.07 11.15 2.30
CA ASP A 347 16.59 9.76 2.23
C ASP A 347 16.71 9.00 3.57
N TRP A 348 16.95 9.69 4.69
CA TRP A 348 17.13 9.05 5.98
C TRP A 348 16.60 9.88 7.16
N ILE A 349 16.31 9.17 8.27
CA ILE A 349 15.96 9.73 9.57
C ILE A 349 16.73 8.98 10.66
N GLU A 350 17.33 9.71 11.60
CA GLU A 350 17.97 9.15 12.80
C GLU A 350 17.27 9.67 14.05
N ILE A 351 16.88 8.75 14.91
CA ILE A 351 16.07 9.01 16.09
C ILE A 351 16.87 8.57 17.30
N ARG A 352 17.10 9.49 18.25
CA ARG A 352 17.78 9.22 19.51
C ARG A 352 16.83 8.58 20.51
N PRO A 353 17.34 7.69 21.40
CA PRO A 353 16.57 7.21 22.55
C PRO A 353 16.07 8.38 23.41
N GLY A 354 14.88 8.23 23.98
CA GLY A 354 14.32 9.24 24.87
C GLY A 354 13.00 8.80 25.49
N THR A 355 12.48 9.60 26.39
CA THR A 355 11.15 9.40 26.98
C THR A 355 10.18 10.37 26.31
N PRO A 356 9.30 9.88 25.42
CA PRO A 356 8.33 10.74 24.75
C PRO A 356 7.40 11.43 25.77
N ALA A 357 7.17 12.73 25.60
CA ALA A 357 6.19 13.49 26.38
C ALA A 357 4.81 13.45 25.68
N PRO A 358 3.71 13.60 26.44
CA PRO A 358 2.35 13.71 25.86
C PRO A 358 2.25 14.87 24.87
N ALA A 359 1.68 14.62 23.69
CA ALA A 359 1.44 15.64 22.69
C ALA A 359 0.31 15.23 21.72
N GLU A 360 -0.22 16.24 21.02
CA GLU A 360 -1.09 16.00 19.87
C GLU A 360 -0.25 15.71 18.61
N ILE A 361 -0.47 14.55 18.02
CA ILE A 361 0.16 14.11 16.78
C ILE A 361 -0.54 14.79 15.58
N LYS A 362 0.27 15.38 14.71
CA LYS A 362 -0.19 15.91 13.42
C LYS A 362 -0.22 14.76 12.41
N THR A 363 -1.41 14.43 11.95
CA THR A 363 -1.61 13.27 11.07
C THR A 363 -1.29 13.55 9.61
N PHE A 364 -1.37 14.82 9.19
CA PHE A 364 -1.23 15.23 7.79
C PHE A 364 -2.19 14.51 6.84
N GLY A 365 -3.33 14.02 7.37
CA GLY A 365 -4.28 13.19 6.64
C GLY A 365 -3.73 11.81 6.26
N ASP A 366 -2.66 11.34 6.89
CA ASP A 366 -2.04 10.04 6.63
C ASP A 366 -2.36 9.03 7.73
N HIS A 367 -3.12 8.00 7.34
CA HIS A 367 -3.53 6.89 8.21
C HIS A 367 -2.35 6.17 8.88
N ARG A 368 -1.19 6.07 8.20
CA ARG A 368 0.00 5.40 8.75
C ARG A 368 0.61 6.19 9.90
N ILE A 369 0.54 7.51 9.87
CA ILE A 369 1.00 8.34 10.99
C ILE A 369 0.14 8.07 12.22
N VAL A 370 -1.19 8.04 12.08
CA VAL A 370 -2.09 7.71 13.22
C VAL A 370 -1.75 6.34 13.80
N MET A 371 -1.75 5.30 12.94
CA MET A 371 -1.58 3.93 13.40
C MET A 371 -0.20 3.69 14.02
N SER A 372 0.85 4.33 13.48
CA SER A 372 2.21 4.23 14.01
C SER A 372 2.34 4.90 15.37
N PHE A 373 1.88 6.14 15.51
CA PHE A 373 2.01 6.85 16.79
C PHE A 373 0.99 6.39 17.86
N ALA A 374 -0.07 5.66 17.47
CA ALA A 374 -0.89 4.93 18.44
C ALA A 374 -0.06 3.88 19.20
N VAL A 375 0.95 3.27 18.56
CA VAL A 375 1.89 2.35 19.22
C VAL A 375 2.72 3.08 20.28
N THR A 376 3.18 4.30 19.99
CA THR A 376 3.86 5.16 20.97
C THR A 376 2.97 5.41 22.19
N GLY A 377 1.66 5.58 21.97
CA GLY A 377 0.66 5.80 23.03
C GLY A 377 0.55 4.68 24.06
N LEU A 378 0.95 3.44 23.71
CA LEU A 378 0.97 2.32 24.66
C LEU A 378 1.97 2.51 25.81
N ARG A 379 3.02 3.31 25.61
CA ARG A 379 4.04 3.63 26.62
C ARG A 379 4.07 5.11 27.02
N THR A 380 3.31 5.95 26.32
CA THR A 380 3.23 7.39 26.55
C THR A 380 1.77 7.82 26.68
N PRO A 381 1.17 7.74 27.87
CA PRO A 381 -0.20 8.21 28.08
C PRO A 381 -0.36 9.70 27.70
N GLY A 382 -1.49 10.06 27.10
CA GLY A 382 -1.80 11.45 26.73
C GLY A 382 -1.42 11.79 25.26
N ILE A 383 -1.07 10.81 24.43
CA ILE A 383 -1.02 10.99 22.98
C ILE A 383 -2.44 11.15 22.43
N SER A 384 -2.66 12.17 21.62
CA SER A 384 -3.90 12.44 20.87
C SER A 384 -3.58 12.72 19.41
N PHE A 385 -4.61 12.82 18.56
CA PHE A 385 -4.47 13.02 17.11
C PHE A 385 -5.38 14.16 16.64
N ASP A 386 -4.93 14.98 15.73
CA ASP A 386 -5.74 16.05 15.12
C ASP A 386 -6.81 15.49 14.15
N ASP A 387 -6.54 14.38 13.47
CA ASP A 387 -7.51 13.64 12.63
C ASP A 387 -7.36 12.12 12.82
N PRO A 388 -7.93 11.54 13.90
CA PRO A 388 -7.88 10.09 14.12
C PRO A 388 -8.69 9.31 13.08
N GLY A 389 -9.65 9.97 12.38
CA GLY A 389 -10.54 9.32 11.42
C GLY A 389 -9.90 8.96 10.10
N CYS A 390 -8.71 9.48 9.77
CA CYS A 390 -8.03 9.17 8.51
C CYS A 390 -7.59 7.69 8.39
N VAL A 391 -7.63 6.89 9.47
CA VAL A 391 -7.41 5.43 9.45
C VAL A 391 -8.39 4.68 8.56
N LYS A 392 -9.59 5.25 8.30
CA LYS A 392 -10.61 4.66 7.41
C LYS A 392 -10.11 4.40 5.98
N LYS A 393 -9.03 5.05 5.58
CA LYS A 393 -8.37 4.84 4.29
C LYS A 393 -7.93 3.38 4.09
N THR A 394 -7.48 2.70 5.16
CA THR A 394 -6.97 1.33 5.09
C THR A 394 -7.50 0.40 6.17
N PHE A 395 -7.87 0.91 7.34
CA PHE A 395 -8.39 0.10 8.44
C PHE A 395 -9.44 0.88 9.25
N PRO A 396 -10.70 0.93 8.81
CA PRO A 396 -11.76 1.65 9.53
C PRO A 396 -11.94 1.24 10.99
N GLY A 397 -11.76 -0.05 11.32
CA GLY A 397 -11.84 -0.62 12.67
C GLY A 397 -10.57 -0.54 13.51
N PHE A 398 -9.54 0.22 13.08
CA PHE A 398 -8.23 0.21 13.75
C PHE A 398 -8.30 0.55 15.23
N HIS A 399 -8.98 1.64 15.59
CA HIS A 399 -9.04 2.09 16.99
C HIS A 399 -9.72 1.08 17.92
N GLU A 400 -10.74 0.37 17.43
CA GLU A 400 -11.42 -0.70 18.16
C GLU A 400 -10.47 -1.90 18.34
N ALA A 401 -9.93 -2.45 17.27
CA ALA A 401 -9.04 -3.60 17.32
C ALA A 401 -7.76 -3.33 18.15
N PHE A 402 -7.18 -2.14 18.01
CA PHE A 402 -5.99 -1.75 18.78
C PHE A 402 -6.32 -1.51 20.26
N GLY A 403 -7.49 -0.94 20.55
CA GLY A 403 -8.01 -0.76 21.89
C GLY A 403 -8.28 -2.09 22.60
N GLU A 404 -8.89 -3.06 21.91
CA GLU A 404 -9.11 -4.42 22.43
C GLU A 404 -7.79 -5.13 22.74
N LEU A 405 -6.79 -5.03 21.87
CA LEU A 405 -5.46 -5.59 22.11
C LEU A 405 -4.82 -4.96 23.37
N ALA A 406 -4.82 -3.64 23.48
CA ALA A 406 -4.24 -2.93 24.61
C ALA A 406 -4.97 -3.28 25.92
N ALA A 407 -6.29 -3.33 25.91
CA ALA A 407 -7.11 -3.75 27.07
C ALA A 407 -6.81 -5.19 27.48
N GLY A 408 -6.66 -6.12 26.52
CA GLY A 408 -6.26 -7.50 26.76
C GLY A 408 -4.87 -7.63 27.44
N TRP A 409 -4.01 -6.63 27.26
CA TRP A 409 -2.71 -6.53 27.94
C TRP A 409 -2.76 -5.74 29.26
N GLY A 410 -3.91 -5.18 29.61
CA GLY A 410 -4.07 -4.31 30.79
C GLY A 410 -3.41 -2.93 30.62
N ILE A 411 -3.26 -2.46 29.39
CA ILE A 411 -2.67 -1.15 29.07
C ILE A 411 -3.82 -0.16 28.78
N PRO A 412 -3.99 0.89 29.61
CA PRO A 412 -5.00 1.90 29.36
C PRO A 412 -4.55 2.81 28.20
N LEU A 413 -5.42 2.96 27.18
CA LEU A 413 -5.23 3.96 26.13
C LEU A 413 -6.01 5.23 26.47
N THR A 414 -5.43 6.39 26.13
CA THR A 414 -6.20 7.65 26.13
C THR A 414 -7.24 7.56 25.02
N PRO A 415 -8.55 7.78 25.30
CA PRO A 415 -9.55 7.78 24.25
C PRO A 415 -9.17 8.78 23.15
N SER A 416 -9.14 8.34 21.90
CA SER A 416 -9.05 9.23 20.75
C SER A 416 -10.34 10.07 20.71
N ARG A 417 -10.24 11.36 20.96
CA ARG A 417 -11.36 12.31 20.88
C ARG A 417 -11.61 12.69 19.43
#